data_3b5736fda6acd2f1de1ddbec2714ca6e
#
_entry.id   3b5736fda6acd2f1de1ddbec2714ca6e
#
_cell.length_a   1.000
_cell.length_b   1.000
_cell.length_c   1.000
_cell.angle_alpha   90.00
_cell.angle_beta   90.00
_cell.angle_gamma   90.00
#
_symmetry.space_group_name_H-M   'P 1'
#
loop_
_entity.id
_entity.type
_entity.pdbx_description
1 polymer ?
#
loop_
_entity_poly.entity_id
_entity_poly.type
_entity_poly.pdbx_seq_one_letter_code
_entity_poly.pdbx_strand_id
1 'polypeptide(L)'
;GMVMSLLIAGNSLAQPDFAPFPNFSPHGWAGVTVAADESGRMDVPLLFQYDYPETVITIDGEQRSVLTSGCGTTSLAMAVQYYRGESASQATPDALFQYAVDEGMYGGDGLGHSALSNIARLFNLRTEWRSGSESRILRWLRDGNLIIAHMGTGMFTENSGHYILLVGVTPDGKVLVNDPNSELISLAFPVQTLIDQGKTEEPFCFLQPR
;
A
#
# COMPACT_ATOMS: atom_id res chain seq x y z
N GLY A 1 -23.78 -17.41 14.21
CA GLY A 1 -22.94 -16.88 13.21
C GLY A 1 -22.58 -17.96 12.23
N MET A 2 -23.11 -17.86 11.01
CA MET A 2 -22.90 -18.84 9.94
C MET A 2 -21.72 -18.35 9.11
N VAL A 3 -20.57 -19.03 9.20
CA VAL A 3 -19.43 -18.79 8.32
C VAL A 3 -19.72 -19.48 7.01
N MET A 4 -19.99 -18.70 5.98
CA MET A 4 -20.14 -19.21 4.62
C MET A 4 -18.74 -19.46 4.05
N SER A 5 -18.28 -20.72 4.10
CA SER A 5 -17.13 -21.18 3.35
C SER A 5 -17.49 -21.22 1.87
N LEU A 6 -16.98 -20.27 1.10
CA LEU A 6 -17.06 -20.34 -0.35
C LEU A 6 -15.87 -21.17 -0.84
N LEU A 7 -16.08 -22.46 -1.04
CA LEU A 7 -15.19 -23.33 -1.78
C LEU A 7 -15.27 -22.98 -3.26
N ILE A 8 -14.30 -22.26 -3.78
CA ILE A 8 -14.12 -22.11 -5.22
C ILE A 8 -13.09 -23.13 -5.66
N ALA A 9 -13.59 -24.27 -6.13
CA ALA A 9 -12.77 -25.26 -6.81
C ALA A 9 -12.58 -24.83 -8.27
N GLY A 10 -11.34 -24.73 -8.70
CA GLY A 10 -10.88 -24.90 -10.06
C GLY A 10 -11.18 -23.79 -11.06
N ASN A 11 -10.11 -23.21 -11.56
CA ASN A 11 -9.93 -22.61 -12.88
C ASN A 11 -11.02 -21.65 -13.39
N SER A 12 -10.72 -20.41 -13.31
CA SER A 12 -11.46 -19.23 -13.74
C SER A 12 -12.15 -18.57 -12.55
N LEU A 13 -11.38 -17.75 -11.85
CA LEU A 13 -12.01 -16.67 -11.13
C LEU A 13 -12.76 -15.88 -12.20
N ALA A 14 -14.09 -16.04 -12.22
CA ALA A 14 -14.92 -15.03 -12.84
C ALA A 14 -14.41 -13.69 -12.33
N GLN A 15 -14.08 -12.80 -13.26
CA GLN A 15 -13.74 -11.43 -12.87
C GLN A 15 -14.79 -11.02 -11.83
N PRO A 16 -14.38 -10.64 -10.63
CA PRO A 16 -15.34 -10.00 -9.75
C PRO A 16 -15.94 -8.86 -10.57
N ASP A 17 -17.26 -8.71 -10.53
CA ASP A 17 -18.00 -7.61 -11.16
C ASP A 17 -17.59 -6.25 -10.49
N PHE A 18 -16.30 -6.03 -10.36
CA PHE A 18 -15.70 -4.82 -9.87
C PHE A 18 -15.34 -3.97 -11.07
N ALA A 19 -16.30 -3.24 -11.57
CA ALA A 19 -16.08 -2.15 -12.48
C ALA A 19 -16.02 -0.79 -11.74
N PRO A 20 -15.03 -0.53 -10.90
CA PRO A 20 -14.56 0.84 -10.72
C PRO A 20 -13.35 1.15 -11.61
N PHE A 21 -12.84 0.19 -12.39
CA PHE A 21 -11.63 0.39 -13.20
C PHE A 21 -11.90 0.07 -14.67
N PRO A 22 -12.45 1.04 -15.45
CA PRO A 22 -12.87 0.80 -16.83
C PRO A 22 -11.75 0.46 -17.83
N ASN A 23 -10.49 0.57 -17.43
CA ASN A 23 -9.32 0.31 -18.29
C ASN A 23 -8.55 -0.96 -17.91
N PHE A 24 -9.19 -1.88 -17.22
CA PHE A 24 -8.53 -3.04 -16.69
C PHE A 24 -8.27 -4.09 -17.77
N SER A 25 -6.99 -4.40 -18.01
CA SER A 25 -6.62 -5.57 -18.82
C SER A 25 -6.93 -6.86 -18.03
N PRO A 26 -7.69 -7.82 -18.60
CA PRO A 26 -7.93 -9.11 -17.96
C PRO A 26 -6.63 -9.84 -17.54
N HIS A 27 -5.54 -9.56 -18.25
CA HIS A 27 -4.23 -10.13 -17.95
C HIS A 27 -3.61 -9.60 -16.63
N GLY A 28 -4.02 -8.42 -16.17
CA GLY A 28 -3.53 -7.83 -14.92
C GLY A 28 -3.96 -8.61 -13.67
N TRP A 29 -5.04 -9.38 -13.75
CA TRP A 29 -5.56 -10.19 -12.63
C TRP A 29 -5.05 -11.63 -12.62
N ALA A 30 -4.24 -12.03 -13.58
CA ALA A 30 -3.71 -13.39 -13.62
C ALA A 30 -2.95 -13.70 -12.32
N GLY A 31 -3.38 -14.75 -11.62
CA GLY A 31 -2.78 -15.18 -10.36
C GLY A 31 -3.14 -14.36 -9.12
N VAL A 32 -3.96 -13.31 -9.23
CA VAL A 32 -4.50 -12.59 -8.07
C VAL A 32 -5.56 -13.46 -7.39
N THR A 33 -5.49 -13.56 -6.07
CA THR A 33 -6.46 -14.34 -5.30
C THR A 33 -6.95 -13.54 -4.11
N VAL A 34 -8.21 -13.74 -3.76
CA VAL A 34 -8.65 -13.48 -2.39
C VAL A 34 -7.82 -14.41 -1.51
N ALA A 35 -7.11 -13.86 -0.54
CA ALA A 35 -6.28 -14.68 0.32
C ALA A 35 -7.16 -15.60 1.17
N ALA A 36 -7.29 -16.85 0.73
CA ALA A 36 -8.00 -17.87 1.50
C ALA A 36 -7.20 -18.30 2.74
N ASP A 37 -5.89 -18.13 2.70
CA ASP A 37 -4.97 -18.38 3.80
C ASP A 37 -4.12 -17.11 4.03
N GLU A 38 -4.42 -16.41 5.10
CA GLU A 38 -3.72 -15.20 5.54
C GLU A 38 -2.64 -15.47 6.60
N SER A 39 -2.22 -16.72 6.77
CA SER A 39 -1.24 -17.09 7.79
C SER A 39 0.10 -16.36 7.64
N GLY A 40 0.41 -15.88 6.44
CA GLY A 40 1.58 -15.06 6.14
C GLY A 40 1.37 -13.55 6.30
N ARG A 41 0.17 -13.09 6.61
CA ARG A 41 -0.12 -11.68 6.85
C ARG A 41 0.44 -11.26 8.21
N MET A 42 1.25 -10.22 8.23
CA MET A 42 1.68 -9.58 9.47
C MET A 42 0.49 -8.82 10.10
N ASP A 43 0.54 -8.65 11.42
CA ASP A 43 -0.50 -7.93 12.18
C ASP A 43 -0.35 -6.41 11.97
N VAL A 44 -0.68 -5.97 10.77
CA VAL A 44 -0.65 -4.58 10.33
C VAL A 44 -2.07 -4.05 10.27
N PRO A 45 -2.38 -2.92 10.93
CA PRO A 45 -3.71 -2.33 10.80
C PRO A 45 -3.98 -1.96 9.34
N LEU A 46 -5.18 -2.26 8.85
CA LEU A 46 -5.64 -1.80 7.55
C LEU A 46 -6.34 -0.46 7.74
N LEU A 47 -5.69 0.62 7.31
CA LEU A 47 -6.22 1.97 7.38
C LEU A 47 -6.58 2.46 5.98
N PHE A 48 -7.66 3.22 5.88
CA PHE A 48 -8.14 3.76 4.61
C PHE A 48 -8.09 5.28 4.61
N GLN A 49 -7.56 5.85 3.53
CA GLN A 49 -7.49 7.30 3.36
C GLN A 49 -8.88 7.94 3.30
N TYR A 50 -9.91 7.22 2.86
CA TYR A 50 -11.28 7.74 2.79
C TYR A 50 -11.98 7.84 4.17
N ASP A 51 -11.39 7.29 5.22
CA ASP A 51 -11.89 7.46 6.60
C ASP A 51 -11.45 8.80 7.22
N TYR A 52 -10.63 9.59 6.50
CA TYR A 52 -10.06 10.85 6.96
C TYR A 52 -10.34 12.02 5.98
N PRO A 53 -11.62 12.30 5.67
CA PRO A 53 -11.97 13.25 4.60
C PRO A 53 -11.77 14.72 4.97
N GLU A 54 -11.62 15.03 6.26
CA GLU A 54 -11.72 16.39 6.79
C GLU A 54 -10.45 17.24 6.66
N THR A 55 -9.29 16.57 6.48
CA THR A 55 -8.01 17.29 6.33
C THR A 55 -7.85 17.74 4.89
N VAL A 56 -8.19 19.00 4.64
CA VAL A 56 -8.14 19.62 3.31
C VAL A 56 -7.06 20.68 3.26
N ILE A 57 -6.30 20.67 2.19
CA ILE A 57 -5.27 21.68 1.88
C ILE A 57 -5.42 22.20 0.45
N THR A 58 -4.82 23.34 0.17
CA THR A 58 -4.72 23.87 -1.19
C THR A 58 -3.27 23.82 -1.66
N ILE A 59 -3.02 23.12 -2.77
CA ILE A 59 -1.71 23.05 -3.42
C ILE A 59 -1.89 23.53 -4.86
N ASP A 60 -1.12 24.55 -5.25
CA ASP A 60 -1.16 25.13 -6.61
C ASP A 60 -2.59 25.53 -7.06
N GLY A 61 -3.42 25.99 -6.12
CA GLY A 61 -4.80 26.40 -6.38
C GLY A 61 -5.83 25.27 -6.41
N GLU A 62 -5.39 24.02 -6.25
CA GLU A 62 -6.28 22.86 -6.16
C GLU A 62 -6.47 22.40 -4.71
N GLN A 63 -7.69 22.08 -4.37
CA GLN A 63 -7.98 21.45 -3.08
C GLN A 63 -7.60 19.98 -3.12
N ARG A 64 -6.82 19.57 -2.11
CA ARG A 64 -6.45 18.17 -1.87
C ARG A 64 -6.75 17.78 -0.43
N SER A 65 -6.97 16.51 -0.21
CA SER A 65 -7.26 15.96 1.10
C SER A 65 -6.57 14.62 1.30
N VAL A 66 -6.65 14.08 2.50
CA VAL A 66 -6.24 12.69 2.75
C VAL A 66 -6.98 11.74 1.83
N LEU A 67 -8.28 11.97 1.61
CA LEU A 67 -9.10 11.18 0.68
C LEU A 67 -8.51 11.13 -0.74
N THR A 68 -8.03 12.25 -1.27
CA THR A 68 -7.57 12.35 -2.66
C THR A 68 -6.07 12.16 -2.83
N SER A 69 -5.27 12.47 -1.80
CA SER A 69 -3.80 12.54 -1.89
C SER A 69 -3.07 11.88 -0.73
N GLY A 70 -3.78 11.15 0.13
CA GLY A 70 -3.24 10.59 1.36
C GLY A 70 -2.71 9.15 1.27
N CYS A 71 -2.55 8.57 0.10
CA CYS A 71 -2.11 7.17 -0.02
C CYS A 71 -0.73 6.92 0.61
N GLY A 72 0.22 7.82 0.42
CA GLY A 72 1.57 7.69 0.99
C GLY A 72 1.58 7.80 2.51
N THR A 73 0.91 8.80 3.06
CA THR A 73 0.82 8.99 4.52
C THR A 73 -0.02 7.89 5.19
N THR A 74 -1.05 7.38 4.54
CA THR A 74 -1.85 6.26 5.05
C THR A 74 -1.04 4.97 5.07
N SER A 75 -0.32 4.65 4.00
CA SER A 75 0.57 3.49 3.95
C SER A 75 1.67 3.58 5.01
N LEU A 76 2.26 4.77 5.19
CA LEU A 76 3.26 4.97 6.22
C LEU A 76 2.68 4.88 7.64
N ALA A 77 1.47 5.41 7.88
CA ALA A 77 0.79 5.31 9.17
C ALA A 77 0.57 3.84 9.57
N MET A 78 0.11 3.00 8.64
CA MET A 78 0.00 1.55 8.87
C MET A 78 1.33 0.92 9.28
N ALA A 79 2.41 1.26 8.56
CA ALA A 79 3.74 0.75 8.85
C ALA A 79 4.27 1.23 10.21
N VAL A 80 4.10 2.50 10.53
CA VAL A 80 4.52 3.07 11.82
C VAL A 80 3.78 2.40 12.98
N GLN A 81 2.48 2.21 12.87
CA GLN A 81 1.69 1.53 13.90
C GLN A 81 2.11 0.07 14.07
N TYR A 82 2.45 -0.62 12.98
CA TYR A 82 2.99 -1.98 13.06
C TYR A 82 4.30 -2.05 13.85
N TYR A 83 5.26 -1.18 13.52
CA TYR A 83 6.58 -1.22 14.13
C TYR A 83 6.64 -0.64 15.56
N ARG A 84 5.76 0.31 15.88
CA ARG A 84 5.80 1.07 17.14
C ARG A 84 4.61 0.80 18.06
N GLY A 85 3.58 0.10 17.57
CA GLY A 85 2.42 -0.27 18.37
C GLY A 85 1.73 0.93 19.00
N GLU A 86 1.27 0.78 20.24
CA GLU A 86 0.54 1.82 20.96
C GLU A 86 1.31 3.11 21.18
N SER A 87 2.66 3.05 21.21
CA SER A 87 3.50 4.25 21.34
C SER A 87 3.39 5.21 20.15
N ALA A 88 2.85 4.74 19.03
CA ALA A 88 2.62 5.51 17.83
C ALA A 88 1.13 5.62 17.44
N SER A 89 0.23 5.48 18.41
CA SER A 89 -1.23 5.57 18.17
C SER A 89 -1.66 6.91 17.56
N GLN A 90 -0.84 7.95 17.70
CA GLN A 90 -1.08 9.27 17.11
C GLN A 90 -0.55 9.37 15.66
N ALA A 91 0.16 8.37 15.17
CA ALA A 91 0.59 8.31 13.77
C ALA A 91 -0.57 7.85 12.88
N THR A 92 -1.54 8.72 12.71
CA THR A 92 -2.73 8.50 11.89
C THR A 92 -2.52 9.08 10.48
N PRO A 93 -3.27 8.62 9.47
CA PRO A 93 -3.16 9.14 8.11
C PRO A 93 -3.27 10.66 8.02
N ASP A 94 -4.24 11.25 8.72
CA ASP A 94 -4.47 12.70 8.75
C ASP A 94 -3.37 13.46 9.50
N ALA A 95 -2.86 12.92 10.60
CA ALA A 95 -1.77 13.56 11.35
C ALA A 95 -0.47 13.60 10.53
N LEU A 96 -0.13 12.50 9.85
CA LEU A 96 1.05 12.46 8.98
C LEU A 96 0.87 13.33 7.73
N PHE A 97 -0.34 13.38 7.20
CA PHE A 97 -0.68 14.26 6.08
C PHE A 97 -0.52 15.72 6.47
N GLN A 98 -1.08 16.14 7.61
CA GLN A 98 -0.95 17.51 8.08
C GLN A 98 0.50 17.90 8.35
N TYR A 99 1.28 17.01 8.95
CA TYR A 99 2.71 17.23 9.13
C TYR A 99 3.43 17.46 7.79
N ALA A 100 3.17 16.61 6.80
CA ALA A 100 3.79 16.74 5.47
C ALA A 100 3.40 18.07 4.79
N VAL A 101 2.17 18.53 4.98
CA VAL A 101 1.70 19.83 4.49
C VAL A 101 2.42 20.98 5.18
N ASP A 102 2.46 20.97 6.51
CA ASP A 102 3.07 22.02 7.33
C ASP A 102 4.57 22.18 7.03
N GLU A 103 5.23 21.06 6.71
CA GLU A 103 6.65 21.04 6.33
C GLU A 103 6.88 21.29 4.81
N GLY A 104 5.83 21.60 4.04
CA GLY A 104 5.96 21.89 2.61
C GLY A 104 6.41 20.70 1.75
N MET A 105 6.09 19.48 2.17
CA MET A 105 6.54 18.25 1.49
C MET A 105 5.67 17.87 0.30
N TYR A 106 4.45 18.39 0.20
CA TYR A 106 3.56 18.12 -0.92
C TYR A 106 3.88 19.00 -2.12
N GLY A 107 4.05 18.37 -3.28
CA GLY A 107 4.13 19.03 -4.58
C GLY A 107 2.91 18.70 -5.46
N GLY A 108 2.91 19.20 -6.69
CA GLY A 108 1.83 18.96 -7.66
C GLY A 108 1.57 17.48 -7.94
N ASP A 109 2.61 16.65 -7.86
CA ASP A 109 2.54 15.19 -8.08
C ASP A 109 2.30 14.38 -6.78
N GLY A 110 2.03 15.04 -5.66
CA GLY A 110 1.82 14.41 -4.37
C GLY A 110 3.07 14.33 -3.52
N LEU A 111 3.18 13.27 -2.71
CA LEU A 111 4.26 13.06 -1.75
C LEU A 111 5.36 12.20 -2.38
N GLY A 112 6.59 12.72 -2.40
CA GLY A 112 7.74 12.02 -2.97
C GLY A 112 8.39 11.01 -2.03
N HIS A 113 9.30 10.20 -2.56
CA HIS A 113 10.03 9.17 -1.81
C HIS A 113 10.84 9.75 -0.64
N SER A 114 11.55 10.85 -0.87
CA SER A 114 12.36 11.50 0.18
C SER A 114 11.50 12.04 1.33
N ALA A 115 10.32 12.53 1.03
CA ALA A 115 9.38 13.00 2.04
C ALA A 115 8.88 11.85 2.93
N LEU A 116 8.48 10.72 2.34
CA LEU A 116 8.11 9.51 3.09
C LEU A 116 9.27 9.03 3.98
N SER A 117 10.49 9.02 3.45
CA SER A 117 11.68 8.65 4.21
C SER A 117 11.95 9.60 5.38
N ASN A 118 11.75 10.90 5.19
CA ASN A 118 11.91 11.89 6.25
C ASN A 118 10.89 11.72 7.37
N ILE A 119 9.64 11.45 7.03
CA ILE A 119 8.58 11.19 8.01
C ILE A 119 8.85 9.88 8.76
N ALA A 120 9.23 8.81 8.06
CA ALA A 120 9.55 7.51 8.66
C ALA A 120 10.68 7.63 9.70
N ARG A 121 11.67 8.50 9.43
CA ARG A 121 12.78 8.75 10.35
C ARG A 121 12.33 9.31 11.70
N LEU A 122 11.27 10.09 11.75
CA LEU A 122 10.70 10.61 13.00
C LEU A 122 10.26 9.50 13.94
N PHE A 123 9.94 8.34 13.40
CA PHE A 123 9.52 7.14 14.14
C PHE A 123 10.65 6.10 14.25
N ASN A 124 11.90 6.50 14.09
CA ASN A 124 13.07 5.63 14.12
C ASN A 124 12.99 4.45 13.15
N LEU A 125 12.41 4.67 11.99
CA LEU A 125 12.43 3.72 10.89
C LEU A 125 13.53 4.07 9.89
N ARG A 126 14.22 3.07 9.39
CA ARG A 126 15.11 3.18 8.25
C ARG A 126 14.36 2.80 6.99
N THR A 127 14.61 3.52 5.93
CA THR A 127 14.01 3.32 4.62
C THR A 127 15.10 3.17 3.57
N GLU A 128 14.86 2.30 2.61
CA GLU A 128 15.74 2.10 1.47
C GLU A 128 14.88 1.88 0.22
N TRP A 129 14.93 2.83 -0.70
CA TRP A 129 14.23 2.73 -1.99
C TRP A 129 15.08 1.94 -2.96
N ARG A 130 14.50 0.90 -3.59
CA ARG A 130 15.17 -0.01 -4.51
C ARG A 130 14.25 -0.46 -5.63
N SER A 131 14.89 -0.93 -6.70
CA SER A 131 14.21 -1.75 -7.71
C SER A 131 13.74 -3.07 -7.10
N GLY A 132 12.65 -3.62 -7.64
CA GLY A 132 12.13 -4.89 -7.18
C GLY A 132 12.92 -6.07 -7.72
N SER A 133 13.38 -6.95 -6.82
CA SER A 133 13.69 -8.32 -7.17
C SER A 133 12.79 -9.25 -6.36
N GLU A 134 12.27 -10.28 -7.00
CA GLU A 134 11.34 -11.22 -6.36
C GLU A 134 11.92 -11.78 -5.06
N SER A 135 13.15 -12.29 -5.11
CA SER A 135 13.80 -12.92 -3.96
C SER A 135 14.01 -11.94 -2.80
N ARG A 136 14.34 -10.68 -3.10
CA ARG A 136 14.53 -9.64 -2.07
C ARG A 136 13.21 -9.26 -1.41
N ILE A 137 12.17 -9.04 -2.20
CA ILE A 137 10.83 -8.70 -1.70
C ILE A 137 10.32 -9.80 -0.79
N LEU A 138 10.32 -11.05 -1.27
CA LEU A 138 9.80 -12.18 -0.50
C LEU A 138 10.58 -12.41 0.79
N ARG A 139 11.91 -12.34 0.74
CA ARG A 139 12.76 -12.50 1.93
C ARG A 139 12.47 -11.42 2.97
N TRP A 140 12.42 -10.16 2.54
CA TRP A 140 12.17 -9.02 3.42
C TRP A 140 10.85 -9.15 4.17
N LEU A 141 9.79 -9.50 3.44
CA LEU A 141 8.46 -9.71 4.02
C LEU A 141 8.43 -10.94 4.95
N ARG A 142 9.07 -12.04 4.56
CA ARG A 142 9.17 -13.25 5.40
C ARG A 142 9.96 -13.02 6.68
N ASP A 143 10.91 -12.09 6.67
CA ASP A 143 11.66 -11.68 7.86
C ASP A 143 10.85 -10.75 8.80
N GLY A 144 9.60 -10.48 8.48
CA GLY A 144 8.69 -9.67 9.32
C GLY A 144 8.80 -8.17 9.08
N ASN A 145 9.37 -7.74 7.95
CA ASN A 145 9.50 -6.33 7.61
C ASN A 145 8.54 -5.93 6.49
N LEU A 146 8.18 -4.66 6.46
CA LEU A 146 7.22 -4.10 5.51
C LEU A 146 7.91 -3.40 4.34
N ILE A 147 7.17 -3.27 3.25
CA ILE A 147 7.58 -2.52 2.05
C ILE A 147 6.44 -1.59 1.64
N ILE A 148 6.72 -0.30 1.47
CA ILE A 148 5.83 0.60 0.75
C ILE A 148 6.17 0.49 -0.74
N ALA A 149 5.17 0.25 -1.57
CA ALA A 149 5.34 0.17 -3.03
C ALA A 149 4.67 1.36 -3.72
N HIS A 150 5.43 2.03 -4.58
CA HIS A 150 4.95 3.13 -5.42
C HIS A 150 4.52 2.55 -6.77
N MET A 151 3.21 2.48 -6.98
CA MET A 151 2.61 1.85 -8.15
C MET A 151 2.30 2.88 -9.23
N GLY A 152 2.58 2.52 -10.47
CA GLY A 152 2.16 3.25 -11.66
C GLY A 152 0.81 2.77 -12.17
N THR A 153 0.43 3.25 -13.35
CA THR A 153 -0.83 2.88 -14.00
C THR A 153 -0.97 1.35 -14.12
N GLY A 154 -2.08 0.85 -13.67
CA GLY A 154 -2.37 -0.59 -13.62
C GLY A 154 -3.50 -0.90 -12.67
N MET A 155 -3.34 -1.97 -11.89
CA MET A 155 -4.37 -2.47 -10.98
C MET A 155 -4.67 -1.55 -9.82
N PHE A 156 -3.67 -0.76 -9.39
CA PHE A 156 -3.75 0.04 -8.17
C PHE A 156 -4.13 1.49 -8.43
N THR A 157 -3.91 1.99 -9.64
CA THR A 157 -4.23 3.35 -10.03
C THR A 157 -4.40 3.47 -11.54
N GLU A 158 -5.31 4.34 -11.97
CA GLU A 158 -5.56 4.59 -13.39
C GLU A 158 -4.60 5.60 -14.01
N ASN A 159 -4.17 6.60 -13.27
CA ASN A 159 -3.61 7.81 -13.87
C ASN A 159 -2.21 8.21 -13.41
N SER A 160 -1.97 8.35 -12.12
CA SER A 160 -0.77 9.07 -11.69
C SER A 160 0.21 8.21 -10.93
N GLY A 161 -0.08 7.87 -9.76
CA GLY A 161 0.73 7.07 -8.87
C GLY A 161 -0.05 6.78 -7.61
N HIS A 162 0.27 5.65 -6.98
CA HIS A 162 -0.41 5.22 -5.79
C HIS A 162 0.56 4.47 -4.89
N TYR A 163 0.53 4.76 -3.61
CA TYR A 163 1.30 4.01 -2.63
C TYR A 163 0.42 2.95 -1.99
N ILE A 164 0.96 1.75 -1.89
CA ILE A 164 0.38 0.61 -1.19
C ILE A 164 1.39 0.04 -0.20
N LEU A 165 0.91 -0.76 0.75
CA LEU A 165 1.78 -1.41 1.74
C LEU A 165 1.77 -2.93 1.52
N LEU A 166 2.96 -3.52 1.39
CA LEU A 166 3.14 -4.97 1.31
C LEU A 166 3.30 -5.51 2.74
N VAL A 167 2.46 -6.49 3.12
CA VAL A 167 2.24 -6.88 4.51
C VAL A 167 2.39 -8.38 4.77
N GLY A 168 2.98 -9.10 3.87
CA GLY A 168 3.25 -10.52 4.07
C GLY A 168 3.33 -11.32 2.79
N VAL A 169 3.56 -12.62 2.95
CA VAL A 169 3.67 -13.59 1.86
C VAL A 169 2.77 -14.77 2.19
N THR A 170 1.92 -15.16 1.25
CA THR A 170 1.09 -16.35 1.38
C THR A 170 1.92 -17.63 1.31
N PRO A 171 1.40 -18.79 1.77
CA PRO A 171 2.12 -20.07 1.65
C PRO A 171 2.52 -20.43 0.22
N ASP A 172 1.75 -20.00 -0.78
CA ASP A 172 2.05 -20.21 -2.20
C ASP A 172 2.93 -19.11 -2.84
N GLY A 173 3.47 -18.20 -2.03
CA GLY A 173 4.47 -17.22 -2.46
C GLY A 173 3.92 -15.94 -3.09
N LYS A 174 2.65 -15.64 -2.91
CA LYS A 174 2.07 -14.35 -3.30
C LYS A 174 2.25 -13.30 -2.22
N VAL A 175 2.26 -12.04 -2.62
CA VAL A 175 2.41 -10.91 -1.71
C VAL A 175 1.06 -10.36 -1.28
N LEU A 176 0.87 -10.30 0.02
CA LEU A 176 -0.30 -9.70 0.66
C LEU A 176 -0.17 -8.17 0.69
N VAL A 177 -1.23 -7.48 0.30
CA VAL A 177 -1.28 -6.03 0.15
C VAL A 177 -2.32 -5.43 1.08
N ASN A 178 -1.97 -4.30 1.71
CA ASN A 178 -2.90 -3.35 2.27
C ASN A 178 -2.95 -2.13 1.34
N ASP A 179 -4.07 -1.93 0.68
CA ASP A 179 -4.29 -0.75 -0.17
C ASP A 179 -5.04 0.32 0.62
N PRO A 180 -4.45 1.51 0.84
CA PRO A 180 -5.09 2.57 1.61
C PRO A 180 -6.35 3.16 0.95
N ASN A 181 -6.60 2.83 -0.29
CA ASN A 181 -7.76 3.34 -1.05
C ASN A 181 -8.83 2.28 -1.32
N SER A 182 -8.57 1.00 -1.04
CA SER A 182 -9.54 -0.05 -1.36
C SER A 182 -9.36 -1.32 -0.54
N GLU A 183 -10.37 -1.67 0.23
CA GLU A 183 -10.46 -2.99 0.85
C GLU A 183 -10.49 -4.10 -0.21
N LEU A 184 -11.14 -3.84 -1.35
CA LEU A 184 -11.32 -4.81 -2.43
C LEU A 184 -10.02 -5.18 -3.14
N ILE A 185 -9.04 -4.29 -3.14
CA ILE A 185 -7.71 -4.50 -3.73
C ILE A 185 -6.69 -4.95 -2.69
N SER A 186 -7.08 -5.01 -1.42
CA SER A 186 -6.24 -5.55 -0.34
C SER A 186 -6.24 -7.08 -0.38
N LEU A 187 -5.60 -7.63 -1.41
CA LEU A 187 -5.57 -9.05 -1.79
C LEU A 187 -4.14 -9.60 -1.78
N ALA A 188 -3.98 -10.80 -2.34
CA ALA A 188 -2.67 -11.41 -2.60
C ALA A 188 -2.36 -11.37 -4.10
N PHE A 189 -1.16 -10.86 -4.42
CA PHE A 189 -0.70 -10.64 -5.80
C PHE A 189 0.58 -11.42 -6.09
N PRO A 190 0.74 -11.92 -7.32
CA PRO A 190 2.04 -12.40 -7.76
C PRO A 190 3.10 -11.28 -7.61
N VAL A 191 4.28 -11.62 -7.13
CA VAL A 191 5.37 -10.63 -6.97
C VAL A 191 5.66 -9.90 -8.27
N GLN A 192 5.66 -10.64 -9.38
CA GLN A 192 5.95 -10.07 -10.70
C GLN A 192 4.95 -9.00 -11.11
N THR A 193 3.68 -9.14 -10.75
CA THR A 193 2.66 -8.11 -10.99
C THR A 193 3.03 -6.78 -10.31
N LEU A 194 3.52 -6.85 -9.07
CA LEU A 194 3.95 -5.65 -8.33
C LEU A 194 5.20 -5.04 -8.95
N ILE A 195 6.16 -5.87 -9.37
CA ILE A 195 7.39 -5.41 -10.03
C ILE A 195 7.06 -4.72 -11.35
N ASP A 196 6.23 -5.33 -12.18
CA ASP A 196 5.86 -4.82 -13.51
C ASP A 196 5.09 -3.49 -13.45
N GLN A 197 4.33 -3.25 -12.38
CA GLN A 197 3.51 -2.06 -12.23
C GLN A 197 4.15 -0.97 -11.35
N GLY A 198 5.38 -1.14 -10.94
CA GLY A 198 6.13 -0.11 -10.22
C GLY A 198 6.28 1.18 -11.06
N LYS A 199 6.07 2.34 -10.42
CA LYS A 199 6.03 3.63 -11.12
C LYS A 199 7.41 4.14 -11.54
N THR A 200 8.43 3.86 -10.76
CA THR A 200 9.79 4.37 -10.94
C THR A 200 10.78 3.22 -11.09
N GLU A 201 12.05 3.52 -11.35
CA GLU A 201 13.10 2.49 -11.36
C GLU A 201 13.31 1.86 -9.98
N GLU A 202 13.10 2.62 -8.92
CA GLU A 202 13.23 2.18 -7.53
C GLU A 202 11.90 2.38 -6.76
N PRO A 203 10.84 1.59 -7.08
CA PRO A 203 9.51 1.85 -6.54
C PRO A 203 9.27 1.26 -5.17
N PHE A 204 10.18 0.45 -4.62
CA PHE A 204 9.98 -0.28 -3.38
C PHE A 204 10.81 0.33 -2.24
N CYS A 205 10.11 0.79 -1.21
CA CYS A 205 10.68 1.28 0.03
C CYS A 205 10.73 0.15 1.06
N PHE A 206 11.92 -0.35 1.31
CA PHE A 206 12.17 -1.37 2.32
C PHE A 206 12.28 -0.69 3.70
N LEU A 207 11.34 -1.00 4.58
CA LEU A 207 11.21 -0.43 5.93
C LEU A 207 11.72 -1.40 7.00
N GLN A 208 12.45 -0.88 7.97
CA GLN A 208 12.82 -1.63 9.17
C GLN A 208 13.11 -0.67 10.34
N PRO A 209 13.03 -1.12 11.59
CA PRO A 209 13.48 -0.34 12.73
C PRO A 209 14.96 0.03 12.61
N ARG A 210 15.32 1.18 13.17
CA ARG A 210 16.73 1.57 13.37
C ARG A 210 17.29 0.92 14.60
#